data_7feac6f822a803618d18055211875c59
#
_entry.id   7feac6f822a803618d18055211875c59
#
_cell.length_a   1.000
_cell.length_b   1.000
_cell.length_c   1.000
_cell.angle_alpha   90.00
_cell.angle_beta   90.00
_cell.angle_gamma   90.00
#
_symmetry.space_group_name_H-M   'P 1'
#
loop_
_entity.id
_entity.type
_entity.pdbx_description
1 polymer ?
#
loop_
_entity_poly.entity_id
_entity_poly.type
_entity_poly.pdbx_seq_one_letter_code
_entity_poly.pdbx_strand_id
1 'polypeptide(L)'
;MNILLENYYSGDWAWNQLVSLYEDLNTNNSLTKELLQQLNYHRDIAQVIYGKFGFSSLSVITQPVPALDNLSIADCIAAPNLLQRLKECLMRME
;
A
#
# COMPACT_ATOMS: atom_id res chain seq x y z
N MET A 1 4.06 -22.52 11.38
CA MET A 1 4.45 -22.49 9.95
C MET A 1 4.52 -21.05 9.48
N ASN A 2 5.65 -20.67 8.94
CA ASN A 2 5.81 -19.31 8.44
C ASN A 2 5.20 -19.21 7.06
N ILE A 3 4.08 -18.50 6.98
CA ILE A 3 3.39 -18.27 5.72
C ILE A 3 3.79 -16.89 5.21
N LEU A 4 4.45 -16.84 4.06
CA LEU A 4 4.83 -15.58 3.44
C LEU A 4 3.65 -15.07 2.61
N LEU A 5 3.29 -13.81 2.82
CA LEU A 5 2.14 -13.23 2.12
C LEU A 5 2.32 -13.22 0.61
N GLU A 6 3.54 -13.06 0.11
CA GLU A 6 3.80 -13.06 -1.32
C GLU A 6 3.49 -14.40 -1.98
N ASN A 7 3.49 -15.50 -1.22
CA ASN A 7 3.10 -16.82 -1.72
C ASN A 7 1.60 -16.98 -1.83
N TYR A 8 0.85 -16.05 -1.22
CA TYR A 8 -0.61 -16.08 -1.19
C TYR A 8 -1.20 -14.87 -1.91
N TYR A 9 -0.39 -14.20 -2.73
CA TYR A 9 -0.88 -13.06 -3.50
C TYR A 9 -2.01 -13.47 -4.41
N SER A 10 -3.16 -12.81 -4.25
CA SER A 10 -4.40 -13.15 -4.97
C SER A 10 -4.37 -12.77 -6.44
N GLY A 11 -3.29 -12.11 -6.88
CA GLY A 11 -3.10 -11.75 -8.28
C GLY A 11 -3.50 -10.31 -8.59
N ASP A 12 -3.05 -9.84 -9.74
CA ASP A 12 -3.27 -8.46 -10.16
C ASP A 12 -4.75 -8.15 -10.37
N TRP A 13 -5.55 -9.14 -10.76
CA TRP A 13 -6.98 -8.95 -10.93
C TRP A 13 -7.64 -8.54 -9.61
N ALA A 14 -7.35 -9.28 -8.53
CA ALA A 14 -7.91 -8.98 -7.21
C ALA A 14 -7.43 -7.62 -6.70
N TRP A 15 -6.15 -7.32 -6.92
CA TRP A 15 -5.59 -6.03 -6.55
C TRP A 15 -6.28 -4.88 -7.28
N ASN A 16 -6.47 -5.02 -8.59
CA ASN A 16 -7.13 -4.00 -9.39
C ASN A 16 -8.60 -3.80 -8.99
N GLN A 17 -9.28 -4.86 -8.56
CA GLN A 17 -10.63 -4.75 -8.02
C GLN A 17 -10.64 -3.90 -6.75
N LEU A 18 -9.67 -4.11 -5.87
CA LEU A 18 -9.55 -3.30 -4.65
C LEU A 18 -9.27 -1.83 -4.99
N VAL A 19 -8.34 -1.58 -5.90
CA VAL A 19 -7.99 -0.22 -6.30
C VAL A 19 -9.22 0.50 -6.84
N SER A 20 -10.05 -0.18 -7.62
CA SER A 20 -11.23 0.42 -8.23
C SER A 20 -12.33 0.79 -7.23
N LEU A 21 -12.25 0.28 -5.98
CA LEU A 21 -13.19 0.67 -4.93
C LEU A 21 -12.94 2.07 -4.39
N TYR A 22 -11.77 2.62 -4.65
CA TYR A 22 -11.39 3.94 -4.17
C TYR A 22 -11.35 4.95 -5.30
N GLU A 23 -11.63 6.21 -4.97
CA GLU A 23 -11.54 7.28 -5.96
C GLU A 23 -10.08 7.55 -6.34
N ASP A 24 -9.87 8.02 -7.57
CA ASP A 24 -8.55 8.41 -8.03
C ASP A 24 -7.96 9.48 -7.11
N LEU A 25 -6.64 9.41 -6.92
CA LEU A 25 -5.93 10.41 -6.13
C LEU A 25 -6.07 11.79 -6.77
N ASN A 26 -6.50 12.75 -5.95
CA ASN A 26 -6.49 14.14 -6.35
C ASN A 26 -5.11 14.72 -6.04
N THR A 27 -4.28 14.84 -7.06
CA THR A 27 -2.90 15.31 -6.91
C THR A 27 -2.79 16.82 -6.74
N ASN A 28 -3.91 17.55 -6.71
CA ASN A 28 -3.92 18.97 -6.37
C ASN A 28 -3.77 19.20 -4.86
N ASN A 29 -3.91 18.16 -4.06
CA ASN A 29 -3.76 18.20 -2.62
C ASN A 29 -2.30 17.93 -2.26
N SER A 30 -1.71 18.76 -1.39
CA SER A 30 -0.31 18.60 -0.99
C SER A 30 -0.06 17.27 -0.28
N LEU A 31 -1.04 16.78 0.48
CA LEU A 31 -0.94 15.48 1.17
C LEU A 31 -0.81 14.34 0.15
N THR A 32 -1.66 14.32 -0.87
CA THR A 32 -1.62 13.26 -1.88
C THR A 32 -0.37 13.33 -2.74
N LYS A 33 0.12 14.54 -3.02
CA LYS A 33 1.39 14.71 -3.74
C LYS A 33 2.54 14.12 -2.95
N GLU A 34 2.61 14.45 -1.66
CA GLU A 34 3.68 13.95 -0.79
C GLU A 34 3.58 12.44 -0.62
N LEU A 35 2.36 11.92 -0.42
CA LEU A 35 2.13 10.49 -0.32
C LEU A 35 2.62 9.76 -1.57
N LEU A 36 2.30 10.28 -2.74
CA LEU A 36 2.73 9.69 -4.00
C LEU A 36 4.26 9.68 -4.13
N GLN A 37 4.92 10.78 -3.74
CA GLN A 37 6.38 10.85 -3.73
C GLN A 37 7.00 9.83 -2.78
N GLN A 38 6.47 9.73 -1.56
CA GLN A 38 6.98 8.79 -0.57
C GLN A 38 6.81 7.33 -1.01
N LEU A 39 5.83 7.05 -1.85
CA LEU A 39 5.55 5.72 -2.37
C LEU A 39 6.14 5.50 -3.76
N ASN A 40 7.17 6.25 -4.13
CA ASN A 40 7.90 6.12 -5.41
C ASN A 40 6.97 6.17 -6.62
N TYR A 41 5.91 6.99 -6.52
CA TYR A 41 4.93 7.17 -7.60
C TYR A 41 4.15 5.90 -7.96
N HIS A 42 4.06 4.94 -7.02
CA HIS A 42 3.13 3.82 -7.15
C HIS A 42 1.71 4.30 -6.88
N ARG A 43 1.07 4.81 -7.93
CA ARG A 43 -0.24 5.47 -7.82
C ARG A 43 -1.32 4.55 -7.29
N ASP A 44 -1.33 3.29 -7.70
CA ASP A 44 -2.30 2.31 -7.24
C ASP A 44 -2.21 2.07 -5.73
N ILE A 45 -0.98 1.91 -5.22
CA ILE A 45 -0.75 1.72 -3.80
C ILE A 45 -1.12 2.98 -3.01
N ALA A 46 -0.73 4.15 -3.52
CA ALA A 46 -1.06 5.42 -2.88
C ALA A 46 -2.57 5.63 -2.82
N GLN A 47 -3.29 5.26 -3.87
CA GLN A 47 -4.74 5.37 -3.94
C GLN A 47 -5.42 4.52 -2.86
N VAL A 48 -4.98 3.27 -2.71
CA VAL A 48 -5.53 2.37 -1.70
C VAL A 48 -5.23 2.89 -0.29
N ILE A 49 -3.99 3.32 -0.05
CA ILE A 49 -3.58 3.82 1.27
C ILE A 49 -4.36 5.07 1.63
N TYR A 50 -4.48 6.01 0.71
CA TYR A 50 -5.26 7.23 0.97
C TYR A 50 -6.73 6.91 1.19
N GLY A 51 -7.28 5.98 0.42
CA GLY A 51 -8.67 5.55 0.59
C GLY A 51 -8.93 4.90 1.95
N LYS A 52 -7.96 4.16 2.48
CA LYS A 52 -8.12 3.48 3.78
C LYS A 52 -7.83 4.40 4.97
N PHE A 53 -6.84 5.26 4.87
CA PHE A 53 -6.29 5.99 6.02
C PHE A 53 -6.47 7.51 5.94
N GLY A 54 -6.83 8.05 4.78
CA GLY A 54 -7.12 9.47 4.62
C GLY A 54 -5.94 10.35 5.07
N PHE A 55 -6.21 11.28 5.97
CA PHE A 55 -5.20 12.22 6.45
C PHE A 55 -4.10 11.58 7.29
N SER A 56 -4.28 10.34 7.73
CA SER A 56 -3.26 9.60 8.49
C SER A 56 -2.26 8.87 7.59
N SER A 57 -2.44 8.93 6.28
CA SER A 57 -1.64 8.13 5.33
C SER A 57 -0.14 8.31 5.49
N LEU A 58 0.35 9.55 5.60
CA LEU A 58 1.79 9.81 5.74
C LEU A 58 2.36 9.22 7.02
N SER A 59 1.58 9.24 8.10
CA SER A 59 1.98 8.64 9.36
C SER A 59 2.00 7.12 9.26
N VAL A 60 0.97 6.54 8.65
CA VAL A 60 0.82 5.08 8.55
C VAL A 60 1.95 4.45 7.74
N ILE A 61 2.38 5.08 6.63
CA ILE A 61 3.39 4.47 5.76
C ILE A 61 4.77 4.39 6.40
N THR A 62 5.01 5.11 7.49
CA THR A 62 6.30 5.08 8.20
C THR A 62 6.28 4.21 9.44
N GLN A 63 5.11 3.67 9.81
CA GLN A 63 4.98 2.84 11.01
C GLN A 63 5.28 1.37 10.70
N PRO A 64 5.93 0.63 11.61
CA PRO A 64 6.16 -0.80 11.42
C PRO A 64 4.84 -1.55 11.35
N VAL A 65 4.73 -2.49 10.41
CA VAL A 65 3.55 -3.32 10.23
C VAL A 65 3.90 -4.76 10.57
N PRO A 66 3.31 -5.35 11.61
CA PRO A 66 3.65 -6.74 12.00
C PRO A 66 3.46 -7.75 10.88
N ALA A 67 2.44 -7.60 10.04
CA ALA A 67 2.20 -8.48 8.90
C ALA A 67 3.28 -8.39 7.84
N LEU A 68 4.11 -7.35 7.87
CA LEU A 68 5.23 -7.13 6.96
C LEU A 68 6.57 -7.34 7.66
N ASP A 69 6.63 -8.21 8.65
CA ASP A 69 7.83 -8.49 9.46
C ASP A 69 8.37 -7.21 10.12
N ASN A 70 7.46 -6.35 10.57
CA ASN A 70 7.76 -5.05 11.19
C ASN A 70 8.43 -4.04 10.26
N LEU A 71 8.40 -4.28 8.95
CA LEU A 71 8.77 -3.28 7.97
C LEU A 71 7.62 -2.29 7.79
N SER A 72 7.97 -1.05 7.47
CA SER A 72 6.95 -0.07 7.11
C SER A 72 6.52 -0.24 5.66
N ILE A 73 5.39 0.38 5.30
CA ILE A 73 4.94 0.38 3.91
C ILE A 73 5.99 1.04 3.01
N ALA A 74 6.59 2.14 3.49
CA ALA A 74 7.65 2.83 2.74
C ALA A 74 8.87 1.92 2.51
N ASP A 75 9.21 1.07 3.48
CA ASP A 75 10.31 0.10 3.32
C ASP A 75 9.99 -0.92 2.23
N CYS A 76 8.75 -1.40 2.18
CA CYS A 76 8.33 -2.38 1.18
C CYS A 76 8.32 -1.81 -0.23
N ILE A 77 8.01 -0.53 -0.37
CA ILE A 77 8.02 0.15 -1.68
C ILE A 77 9.43 0.17 -2.27
N ALA A 78 10.43 0.28 -1.43
CA ALA A 78 11.82 0.35 -1.89
C ALA A 78 12.35 -1.01 -2.38
N ALA A 79 11.65 -2.11 -2.10
CA ALA A 79 12.10 -3.45 -2.45
C ALA A 79 11.06 -4.13 -3.36
N PRO A 80 11.34 -4.29 -4.67
CA PRO A 80 10.36 -4.86 -5.61
C PRO A 80 9.82 -6.22 -5.21
N ASN A 81 10.63 -7.06 -4.59
CA ASN A 81 10.20 -8.39 -4.15
C ASN A 81 9.22 -8.34 -2.97
N LEU A 82 9.09 -7.18 -2.32
CA LEU A 82 8.14 -7.00 -1.22
C LEU A 82 6.83 -6.36 -1.66
N LEU A 83 6.72 -5.92 -2.92
CA LEU A 83 5.50 -5.28 -3.41
C LEU A 83 4.30 -6.20 -3.37
N GLN A 84 4.46 -7.46 -3.76
CA GLN A 84 3.35 -8.42 -3.72
C GLN A 84 2.90 -8.67 -2.29
N ARG A 85 3.84 -8.77 -1.35
CA ARG A 85 3.54 -8.91 0.07
C ARG A 85 2.75 -7.71 0.57
N LEU A 86 3.18 -6.50 0.20
CA LEU A 86 2.50 -5.27 0.57
C LEU A 86 1.09 -5.24 0.03
N LYS A 87 0.89 -5.56 -1.26
CA LYS A 87 -0.43 -5.57 -1.88
C LYS A 87 -1.35 -6.57 -1.19
N GLU A 88 -0.85 -7.77 -0.90
CA GLU A 88 -1.65 -8.78 -0.20
C GLU A 88 -2.03 -8.31 1.20
N CYS A 89 -1.10 -7.67 1.90
CA CYS A 89 -1.37 -7.10 3.21
C CYS A 89 -2.50 -6.07 3.15
N LEU A 90 -2.45 -5.17 2.17
CA LEU A 90 -3.47 -4.14 1.99
C LEU A 90 -4.83 -4.75 1.63
N MET A 91 -4.84 -5.82 0.84
CA MET A 91 -6.08 -6.50 0.47
C MET A 91 -6.74 -7.19 1.67
N ARG A 92 -5.95 -7.62 2.66
CA ARG A 92 -6.46 -8.28 3.87
C ARG A 92 -6.85 -7.32 4.97
N MET A 93 -6.50 -6.05 4.86
CA MET A 93 -6.92 -5.02 5.81
C MET A 93 -8.39 -4.68 5.61
N GLU A 94 -9.09 -4.52 6.67
CA GLU A 94 -10.49 -4.08 6.66
C GLU A 94 -10.62 -2.57 6.82
#